data_d88f9d808013c9628949a9f03eb15ce0
#
_entry.id   d88f9d808013c9628949a9f03eb15ce0
#
_cell.length_a   1.000
_cell.length_b   1.000
_cell.length_c   1.000
_cell.angle_alpha   90.00
_cell.angle_beta   90.00
_cell.angle_gamma   90.00
#
_symmetry.space_group_name_H-M   'P 1'
#
loop_
_entity.id
_entity.type
_entity.pdbx_description
1 polymer ?
#
loop_
_entity_poly.entity_id
_entity_poly.type
_entity_poly.pdbx_seq_one_letter_code
_entity_poly.pdbx_strand_id
1 'polypeptide(L)'
;FEMTPAFNSSGFRAYRAKINNPKFDRLIATVEQLNDVIANDDSLGEGFCIGHSYFCTNTTVTDDWMKSVVEFELIPLLKEYWFDEAAKVKDWSRTLREVVK
;
A
#
# COMPACT_ATOMS: atom_id res chain seq x y z
N PHE A 1 11.13 -18.88 2.11
CA PHE A 1 9.78 -18.71 1.57
C PHE A 1 9.47 -17.23 1.40
N GLU A 2 9.24 -16.80 0.20
CA GLU A 2 8.93 -15.42 -0.12
C GLU A 2 7.43 -15.20 -0.19
N MET A 3 6.95 -14.18 0.51
CA MET A 3 5.58 -13.75 0.39
C MET A 3 5.51 -12.66 -0.67
N THR A 4 4.93 -12.97 -1.81
CA THR A 4 4.68 -11.97 -2.84
C THR A 4 3.29 -11.37 -2.65
N PRO A 5 3.13 -10.05 -2.93
CA PRO A 5 1.81 -9.43 -2.85
C PRO A 5 0.83 -10.10 -3.82
N ALA A 6 -0.38 -10.35 -3.37
CA ALA A 6 -1.41 -11.04 -4.14
C ALA A 6 -2.48 -10.09 -4.69
N PHE A 7 -2.07 -8.86 -5.08
CA PHE A 7 -3.01 -7.86 -5.60
C PHE A 7 -3.70 -8.29 -6.89
N ASN A 8 -3.06 -9.17 -7.66
CA ASN A 8 -3.60 -9.68 -8.92
C ASN A 8 -4.28 -11.04 -8.77
N SER A 9 -4.41 -11.56 -7.54
CA SER A 9 -5.15 -12.80 -7.33
C SER A 9 -6.62 -12.63 -7.68
N SER A 10 -7.27 -13.70 -8.11
CA SER A 10 -8.69 -13.66 -8.45
C SER A 10 -9.56 -13.26 -7.25
N GLY A 11 -9.18 -13.71 -6.04
CA GLY A 11 -9.88 -13.35 -4.81
C GLY A 11 -9.81 -11.86 -4.51
N PHE A 12 -8.63 -11.25 -4.65
CA PHE A 12 -8.48 -9.83 -4.39
C PHE A 12 -9.15 -8.98 -5.47
N ARG A 13 -9.08 -9.42 -6.73
CA ARG A 13 -9.78 -8.75 -7.82
C ARG A 13 -11.29 -8.73 -7.60
N ALA A 14 -11.85 -9.84 -7.16
CA ALA A 14 -13.27 -9.94 -6.82
C ALA A 14 -13.62 -9.02 -5.66
N TYR A 15 -12.75 -8.94 -4.66
CA TYR A 15 -12.91 -8.05 -3.52
C TYR A 15 -12.94 -6.58 -3.96
N ARG A 16 -12.01 -6.16 -4.82
CA ARG A 16 -11.97 -4.80 -5.36
C ARG A 16 -13.22 -4.48 -6.16
N ALA A 17 -13.67 -5.41 -7.00
CA ALA A 17 -14.87 -5.22 -7.82
C ALA A 17 -16.11 -5.07 -6.94
N LYS A 18 -16.17 -5.80 -5.85
CA LYS A 18 -17.28 -5.73 -4.89
C LYS A 18 -17.30 -4.38 -4.18
N ILE A 19 -16.14 -3.85 -3.79
CA ILE A 19 -16.01 -2.54 -3.16
C ILE A 19 -16.40 -1.43 -4.14
N ASN A 20 -15.95 -1.55 -5.39
CA ASN A 20 -16.24 -0.62 -6.47
C ASN A 20 -16.00 0.84 -6.06
N ASN A 21 -14.81 1.12 -5.53
CA ASN A 21 -14.42 2.44 -5.06
C ASN A 21 -13.19 2.92 -5.87
N PRO A 22 -13.35 3.97 -6.74
CA PRO A 22 -12.22 4.46 -7.54
C PRO A 22 -11.04 4.95 -6.71
N LYS A 23 -11.28 5.53 -5.55
CA LYS A 23 -10.21 5.98 -4.66
C LYS A 23 -9.43 4.80 -4.10
N PHE A 24 -10.13 3.72 -3.73
CA PHE A 24 -9.49 2.49 -3.28
C PHE A 24 -8.63 1.89 -4.39
N ASP A 25 -9.15 1.86 -5.62
CA ASP A 25 -8.40 1.34 -6.76
C ASP A 25 -7.13 2.16 -7.02
N ARG A 26 -7.19 3.48 -6.87
CA ARG A 26 -6.01 4.34 -7.01
C ARG A 26 -5.01 4.10 -5.89
N LEU A 27 -5.48 3.88 -4.68
CA LEU A 27 -4.61 3.55 -3.55
C LEU A 27 -3.87 2.24 -3.83
N ILE A 28 -4.57 1.22 -4.30
CA ILE A 28 -3.95 -0.07 -4.64
C ILE A 28 -2.91 0.11 -5.76
N ALA A 29 -3.25 0.85 -6.81
CA ALA A 29 -2.31 1.10 -7.91
C ALA A 29 -1.05 1.83 -7.41
N THR A 30 -1.21 2.79 -6.51
CA THR A 30 -0.09 3.52 -5.92
C THR A 30 0.79 2.58 -5.08
N VAL A 31 0.18 1.69 -4.30
CA VAL A 31 0.92 0.70 -3.51
C VAL A 31 1.66 -0.29 -4.41
N GLU A 32 1.07 -0.67 -5.53
CA GLU A 32 1.77 -1.53 -6.51
C GLU A 32 3.02 -0.85 -7.07
N GLN A 33 2.93 0.45 -7.39
CA GLN A 33 4.10 1.23 -7.82
C GLN A 33 5.15 1.31 -6.72
N LEU A 34 4.72 1.53 -5.48
CA LEU A 34 5.61 1.57 -4.32
C LEU A 34 6.30 0.21 -4.15
N ASN A 35 5.58 -0.88 -4.33
CA ASN A 35 6.15 -2.22 -4.23
C ASN A 35 7.22 -2.46 -5.31
N ASP A 36 7.06 -1.91 -6.50
CA ASP A 36 8.09 -2.00 -7.54
C ASP A 36 9.39 -1.30 -7.09
N VAL A 37 9.25 -0.14 -6.46
CA VAL A 37 10.39 0.58 -5.91
C VAL A 37 11.05 -0.22 -4.78
N ILE A 38 10.25 -0.79 -3.89
CA ILE A 38 10.76 -1.61 -2.78
C ILE A 38 11.47 -2.85 -3.30
N ALA A 39 10.89 -3.54 -4.27
CA ALA A 39 11.48 -4.76 -4.82
C ALA A 39 12.83 -4.49 -5.49
N ASN A 40 13.01 -3.30 -6.07
CA ASN A 40 14.26 -2.91 -6.73
C ASN A 40 15.24 -2.19 -5.80
N ASP A 41 14.89 -1.99 -4.55
CA ASP A 41 15.77 -1.35 -3.57
C ASP A 41 16.80 -2.34 -3.07
N ASP A 42 18.08 -2.00 -3.18
CA ASP A 42 19.19 -2.87 -2.78
C ASP A 42 19.13 -3.25 -1.30
N SER A 43 18.57 -2.38 -0.48
CA SER A 43 18.47 -2.61 0.97
C SER A 43 17.26 -3.44 1.38
N LEU A 44 16.24 -3.51 0.54
CA LEU A 44 14.96 -4.15 0.89
C LEU A 44 14.70 -5.40 0.05
N GLY A 45 14.24 -5.23 -1.17
CA GLY A 45 13.92 -6.34 -2.05
C GLY A 45 12.46 -6.81 -1.93
N GLU A 46 12.14 -7.87 -2.66
CA GLU A 46 10.75 -8.37 -2.79
C GLU A 46 10.13 -8.80 -1.46
N GLY A 47 10.93 -9.31 -0.52
CA GLY A 47 10.43 -9.74 0.77
C GLY A 47 9.83 -8.63 1.62
N PHE A 48 10.10 -7.38 1.27
CA PHE A 48 9.58 -6.21 2.00
C PHE A 48 8.38 -5.57 1.32
N CYS A 49 7.90 -6.12 0.22
CA CYS A 49 6.72 -5.57 -0.47
C CYS A 49 5.49 -5.59 0.43
N ILE A 50 4.68 -4.53 0.29
CA ILE A 50 3.45 -4.39 1.08
C ILE A 50 2.41 -5.37 0.55
N GLY A 51 1.90 -6.23 1.43
CA GLY A 51 0.94 -7.24 1.05
C GLY A 51 -0.49 -6.71 0.95
N HIS A 52 -1.33 -7.45 0.23
CA HIS A 52 -2.74 -7.07 0.04
C HIS A 52 -3.56 -7.16 1.33
N SER A 53 -3.08 -7.89 2.33
CA SER A 53 -3.79 -8.06 3.61
C SER A 53 -4.02 -6.73 4.34
N TYR A 54 -3.17 -5.74 4.12
CA TYR A 54 -3.39 -4.40 4.68
C TYR A 54 -4.67 -3.75 4.17
N PHE A 55 -5.19 -4.20 3.05
CA PHE A 55 -6.33 -3.60 2.36
C PHE A 55 -7.59 -4.45 2.45
N CYS A 56 -7.55 -5.56 3.19
CA CYS A 56 -8.72 -6.40 3.42
C CYS A 56 -9.35 -6.02 4.77
N THR A 57 -10.65 -5.76 4.75
CA THR A 57 -11.37 -5.40 5.97
C THR A 57 -12.74 -6.07 5.98
N ASN A 58 -13.26 -6.33 7.17
CA ASN A 58 -14.61 -6.85 7.37
C ASN A 58 -15.65 -5.73 7.43
N THR A 59 -15.20 -4.48 7.41
CA THR A 59 -16.07 -3.31 7.45
C THR A 59 -16.12 -2.65 6.07
N THR A 60 -17.02 -1.67 5.92
CA THR A 60 -17.11 -0.90 4.68
C THR A 60 -15.82 -0.09 4.47
N VAL A 61 -15.31 -0.11 3.25
CA VAL A 61 -14.17 0.73 2.87
C VAL A 61 -14.66 2.17 2.73
N THR A 62 -14.23 3.03 3.64
CA THR A 62 -14.56 4.45 3.65
C THR A 62 -13.31 5.30 3.46
N ASP A 63 -13.49 6.59 3.19
CA ASP A 63 -12.37 7.52 3.10
C ASP A 63 -11.59 7.55 4.41
N ASP A 64 -12.28 7.56 5.55
CA ASP A 64 -11.64 7.56 6.86
C ASP A 64 -10.83 6.29 7.09
N TRP A 65 -11.36 5.13 6.66
CA TRP A 65 -10.64 3.86 6.77
C TRP A 65 -9.35 3.90 5.94
N MET A 66 -9.44 4.40 4.68
CA MET A 66 -8.27 4.50 3.80
C MET A 66 -7.21 5.44 4.38
N LYS A 67 -7.64 6.58 4.92
CA LYS A 67 -6.73 7.51 5.60
C LYS A 67 -6.06 6.87 6.80
N SER A 68 -6.79 6.07 7.57
CA SER A 68 -6.24 5.36 8.73
C SER A 68 -5.18 4.35 8.30
N VAL A 69 -5.43 3.60 7.23
CA VAL A 69 -4.44 2.64 6.71
C VAL A 69 -3.17 3.37 6.30
N VAL A 70 -3.29 4.48 5.58
CA VAL A 70 -2.12 5.26 5.16
C VAL A 70 -1.36 5.80 6.37
N GLU A 71 -2.04 6.45 7.30
CA GLU A 71 -1.39 7.14 8.42
C GLU A 71 -0.85 6.21 9.50
N PHE A 72 -1.55 5.11 9.78
CA PHE A 72 -1.21 4.25 10.92
C PHE A 72 -0.55 2.93 10.52
N GLU A 73 -0.61 2.55 9.25
CA GLU A 73 -0.02 1.31 8.77
C GLU A 73 1.10 1.56 7.75
N LEU A 74 0.81 2.27 6.66
CA LEU A 74 1.75 2.41 5.55
C LEU A 74 2.89 3.38 5.85
N ILE A 75 2.58 4.57 6.34
CA ILE A 75 3.61 5.58 6.61
C ILE A 75 4.58 5.11 7.69
N PRO A 76 4.13 4.55 8.83
CA PRO A 76 5.07 4.00 9.81
C PRO A 76 5.96 2.90 9.25
N LEU A 77 5.40 2.07 8.35
CA LEU A 77 6.16 1.01 7.70
C LEU A 77 7.27 1.59 6.81
N LEU A 78 6.97 2.64 6.05
CA LEU A 78 7.96 3.31 5.21
C LEU A 78 9.05 3.96 6.04
N LYS A 79 8.73 4.54 7.18
CA LYS A 79 9.70 5.11 8.10
C LYS A 79 10.67 4.06 8.62
N GLU A 80 10.19 2.86 8.79
CA GLU A 80 10.99 1.72 9.22
C GLU A 80 11.91 1.23 8.10
N TYR A 81 11.36 1.09 6.89
CA TYR A 81 12.11 0.61 5.73
C TYR A 81 13.20 1.58 5.30
N TRP A 82 12.90 2.87 5.29
CA TRP A 82 13.80 3.93 4.81
C TRP A 82 14.15 4.91 5.92
N PHE A 83 14.53 4.38 7.09
CA PHE A 83 14.81 5.20 8.26
C PHE A 83 15.95 6.22 8.00
N ASP A 84 16.85 5.92 7.07
CA ASP A 84 17.96 6.80 6.68
C ASP A 84 17.72 7.54 5.36
N GLU A 85 16.51 7.41 4.79
CA GLU A 85 16.13 8.07 3.53
C GLU A 85 14.85 8.88 3.71
N ALA A 86 14.94 9.92 4.51
CA ALA A 86 13.80 10.75 4.89
C ALA A 86 13.08 11.35 3.67
N ALA A 87 13.81 11.69 2.61
CA ALA A 87 13.22 12.26 1.40
C ALA A 87 12.27 11.26 0.72
N LYS A 88 12.66 9.99 0.63
CA LYS A 88 11.79 8.94 0.07
C LYS A 88 10.52 8.77 0.89
N VAL A 89 10.66 8.72 2.21
CA VAL A 89 9.51 8.60 3.12
C VAL A 89 8.57 9.77 2.94
N LYS A 90 9.11 10.99 2.88
CA LYS A 90 8.32 12.20 2.71
C LYS A 90 7.56 12.19 1.38
N ASP A 91 8.23 11.84 0.29
CA ASP A 91 7.64 11.85 -1.04
C ASP A 91 6.52 10.81 -1.15
N TRP A 92 6.76 9.58 -0.70
CA TRP A 92 5.75 8.52 -0.76
C TRP A 92 4.60 8.78 0.21
N SER A 93 4.88 9.33 1.39
CA SER A 93 3.83 9.71 2.34
C SER A 93 2.90 10.75 1.74
N ARG A 94 3.46 11.76 1.07
CA ARG A 94 2.67 12.79 0.39
C ARG A 94 1.81 12.17 -0.72
N THR A 95 2.40 11.31 -1.54
CA THR A 95 1.67 10.64 -2.64
C THR A 95 0.51 9.82 -2.10
N LEU A 96 0.73 9.04 -1.05
CA LEU A 96 -0.32 8.21 -0.45
C LEU A 96 -1.43 9.08 0.15
N ARG A 97 -1.08 10.17 0.84
CA ARG A 97 -2.06 11.09 1.41
C ARG A 97 -2.92 11.77 0.34
N GLU A 98 -2.30 12.11 -0.79
CA GLU A 98 -3.03 12.74 -1.91
C GLU A 98 -4.07 11.78 -2.50
N VAL A 99 -3.74 10.50 -2.59
CA VAL A 99 -4.64 9.49 -3.15
C VAL A 99 -5.89 9.31 -2.30
N VAL A 100 -5.76 9.40 -0.97
CA VAL A 100 -6.88 9.18 -0.03
C VAL A 100 -7.54 10.48 0.45
N LYS A 101 -7.16 11.58 -0.15
CA LYS A 101 -7.63 12.91 0.25
C LYS A 101 -9.11 13.15 -0.04
#